data_e307693e41612579c81f20692de55b63
#
_entry.id   e307693e41612579c81f20692de55b63
#
_cell.length_a   1.000
_cell.length_b   1.000
_cell.length_c   1.000
_cell.angle_alpha   90.00
_cell.angle_beta   90.00
_cell.angle_gamma   90.00
#
_symmetry.space_group_name_H-M   'P 1'
#
loop_
_entity.id
_entity.type
_entity.pdbx_description
1 polymer ?
#
loop_
_entity_poly.entity_id
_entity_poly.type
_entity_poly.pdbx_seq_one_letter_code
_entity_poly.pdbx_strand_id
1 'polypeptide(L)'
;MSKVPLTVAGAEKLRDELHRLKTIERPNVIAAIAEARSHGDLSENAEYDAAKERQAFVEGRIQEVEGKLSNAQIIDPKLLDADGRCVFGATVEIEDQDSGDVVTYQIVGEDEADIKSGKLSVASPMARALIGKYAGDIAQVQAPGGIREYEIIDVRYE
;
A
#
# COMPACT_ATOMS: atom_id res chain seq x y z
N MET A 1 5.23 20.41 -2.03
CA MET A 1 5.42 18.96 -2.11
C MET A 1 4.32 18.33 -2.93
N SER A 2 4.70 17.41 -3.79
CA SER A 2 3.71 16.69 -4.59
C SER A 2 2.94 15.72 -3.70
N LYS A 3 1.65 15.59 -3.96
CA LYS A 3 0.81 14.64 -3.22
C LYS A 3 0.99 13.23 -3.77
N VAL A 4 0.83 12.24 -2.89
CA VAL A 4 0.96 10.83 -3.23
C VAL A 4 -0.44 10.24 -3.44
N PRO A 5 -0.73 9.62 -4.59
CA PRO A 5 -2.06 9.06 -4.83
C PRO A 5 -2.34 7.86 -3.92
N LEU A 6 -3.57 7.79 -3.46
CA LEU A 6 -4.04 6.75 -2.54
C LEU A 6 -5.52 6.52 -2.83
N THR A 7 -5.95 5.26 -2.91
CA THR A 7 -7.37 4.99 -3.09
C THR A 7 -8.14 5.26 -1.80
N VAL A 8 -9.46 5.43 -1.90
CA VAL A 8 -10.32 5.57 -0.72
C VAL A 8 -10.12 4.38 0.22
N ALA A 9 -10.06 3.17 -0.32
CA ALA A 9 -9.87 1.96 0.48
C ALA A 9 -8.52 1.97 1.21
N GLY A 10 -7.46 2.41 0.53
CA GLY A 10 -6.14 2.52 1.14
C GLY A 10 -6.10 3.57 2.24
N ALA A 11 -6.77 4.71 2.03
CA ALA A 11 -6.87 5.75 3.04
C ALA A 11 -7.62 5.25 4.28
N GLU A 12 -8.70 4.49 4.08
CA GLU A 12 -9.44 3.90 5.20
C GLU A 12 -8.59 2.93 6.01
N LYS A 13 -7.81 2.08 5.32
CA LYS A 13 -6.91 1.15 6.02
C LYS A 13 -5.87 1.88 6.86
N LEU A 14 -5.30 2.95 6.32
CA LEU A 14 -4.32 3.75 7.07
C LEU A 14 -4.98 4.45 8.27
N ARG A 15 -6.20 4.96 8.12
CA ARG A 15 -6.94 5.58 9.22
C ARG A 15 -7.26 4.56 10.30
N ASP A 16 -7.66 3.35 9.92
CA ASP A 16 -7.94 2.27 10.86
C ASP A 16 -6.67 1.85 11.60
N GLU A 17 -5.57 1.73 10.90
CA GLU A 17 -4.27 1.42 11.52
C GLU A 17 -3.88 2.51 12.50
N LEU A 18 -4.02 3.78 12.12
CA LEU A 18 -3.70 4.92 12.99
C LEU A 18 -4.54 4.91 14.26
N HIS A 19 -5.83 4.66 14.10
CA HIS A 19 -6.76 4.57 15.24
C HIS A 19 -6.33 3.47 16.20
N ARG A 20 -6.01 2.30 15.68
CA ARG A 20 -5.55 1.16 16.48
C ARG A 20 -4.22 1.46 17.17
N LEU A 21 -3.27 2.08 16.48
CA LEU A 21 -2.00 2.45 17.08
C LEU A 21 -2.17 3.39 18.25
N LYS A 22 -3.06 4.38 18.12
CA LYS A 22 -3.29 5.39 19.17
C LYS A 22 -4.14 4.90 20.33
N THR A 23 -5.11 4.02 20.05
CA THR A 23 -6.09 3.62 21.07
C THR A 23 -5.82 2.26 21.70
N ILE A 24 -5.03 1.41 21.02
CA ILE A 24 -4.74 0.06 21.51
C ILE A 24 -3.24 -0.12 21.75
N GLU A 25 -2.43 0.06 20.73
CA GLU A 25 -0.99 -0.23 20.81
C GLU A 25 -0.25 0.73 21.75
N ARG A 26 -0.51 2.03 21.61
CA ARG A 26 0.14 3.03 22.45
C ARG A 26 -0.18 2.83 23.93
N PRO A 27 -1.45 2.70 24.34
CA PRO A 27 -1.77 2.43 25.74
C PRO A 27 -1.16 1.15 26.28
N ASN A 28 -1.13 0.08 25.46
CA ASN A 28 -0.54 -1.19 25.87
C ASN A 28 0.96 -1.07 26.10
N VAL A 29 1.67 -0.35 25.25
CA VAL A 29 3.11 -0.12 25.41
C VAL A 29 3.38 0.73 26.65
N ILE A 30 2.59 1.77 26.88
CA ILE A 30 2.74 2.60 28.07
C ILE A 30 2.56 1.77 29.34
N ALA A 31 1.55 0.89 29.35
CA ALA A 31 1.30 -0.02 30.48
C ALA A 31 2.48 -1.00 30.66
N ALA A 32 3.03 -1.52 29.57
CA ALA A 32 4.18 -2.44 29.62
C ALA A 32 5.43 -1.75 30.20
N ILE A 33 5.67 -0.49 29.86
CA ILE A 33 6.77 0.29 30.41
C ILE A 33 6.57 0.50 31.91
N ALA A 34 5.37 0.87 32.32
CA ALA A 34 5.06 1.08 33.75
C ALA A 34 5.25 -0.21 34.56
N GLU A 35 4.82 -1.35 34.01
CA GLU A 35 5.00 -2.64 34.66
C GLU A 35 6.49 -3.00 34.77
N ALA A 36 7.25 -2.83 33.70
CA ALA A 36 8.69 -3.13 33.70
C ALA A 36 9.43 -2.26 34.72
N ARG A 37 9.05 -1.00 34.88
CA ARG A 37 9.65 -0.11 35.90
C ARG A 37 9.38 -0.61 37.33
N SER A 38 8.26 -1.25 37.56
CA SER A 38 7.90 -1.77 38.86
C SER A 38 8.83 -2.91 39.33
N HIS A 39 9.56 -3.52 38.40
CA HIS A 39 10.50 -4.62 38.71
C HIS A 39 11.86 -4.13 39.23
N GLY A 40 12.11 -2.81 39.28
CA GLY A 40 13.28 -2.23 39.95
C GLY A 40 14.39 -1.81 38.99
N ASP A 41 15.48 -2.55 38.92
CA ASP A 41 16.70 -2.14 38.21
C ASP A 41 16.49 -2.01 36.68
N LEU A 42 16.41 -0.78 36.19
CA LEU A 42 16.19 -0.48 34.79
C LEU A 42 17.41 -0.72 33.92
N SER A 43 18.61 -0.72 34.51
CA SER A 43 19.84 -0.88 33.74
C SER A 43 20.05 -2.32 33.23
N GLU A 44 19.41 -3.30 33.90
CA GLU A 44 19.50 -4.72 33.54
C GLU A 44 18.14 -5.34 33.27
N ASN A 45 17.13 -4.51 33.06
CA ASN A 45 15.76 -4.95 32.87
C ASN A 45 15.45 -5.12 31.38
N ALA A 46 15.53 -6.36 30.91
CA ALA A 46 15.26 -6.69 29.51
C ALA A 46 13.82 -6.39 29.11
N GLU A 47 12.87 -6.53 30.04
CA GLU A 47 11.47 -6.20 29.76
C GLU A 47 11.28 -4.70 29.51
N TYR A 48 11.99 -3.87 30.28
CA TYR A 48 11.96 -2.42 30.09
C TYR A 48 12.56 -2.03 28.74
N ASP A 49 13.70 -2.61 28.38
CA ASP A 49 14.35 -2.33 27.11
C ASP A 49 13.47 -2.74 25.93
N ALA A 50 12.85 -3.91 26.00
CA ALA A 50 11.93 -4.38 24.96
C ALA A 50 10.71 -3.48 24.83
N ALA A 51 10.15 -3.03 25.96
CA ALA A 51 8.99 -2.15 25.94
C ALA A 51 9.33 -0.77 25.35
N LYS A 52 10.52 -0.25 25.66
CA LYS A 52 10.99 1.03 25.10
C LYS A 52 11.22 0.93 23.59
N GLU A 53 11.78 -0.17 23.14
CA GLU A 53 11.98 -0.42 21.71
C GLU A 53 10.64 -0.49 20.98
N ARG A 54 9.68 -1.19 21.56
CA ARG A 54 8.32 -1.29 21.01
C ARG A 54 7.64 0.08 20.99
N GLN A 55 7.84 0.91 22.02
CA GLN A 55 7.30 2.27 22.05
C GLN A 55 7.84 3.09 20.88
N ALA A 56 9.16 3.02 20.63
CA ALA A 56 9.76 3.73 19.51
C ALA A 56 9.15 3.29 18.18
N PHE A 57 8.92 2.00 18.01
CA PHE A 57 8.28 1.47 16.80
C PHE A 57 6.86 2.01 16.64
N VAL A 58 6.05 1.96 17.69
CA VAL A 58 4.66 2.43 17.67
C VAL A 58 4.60 3.93 17.35
N GLU A 59 5.39 4.75 18.04
CA GLU A 59 5.39 6.20 17.81
C GLU A 59 5.90 6.56 16.41
N GLY A 60 6.93 5.86 15.94
CA GLY A 60 7.45 6.05 14.58
C GLY A 60 6.42 5.69 13.51
N ARG A 61 5.69 4.60 13.73
CA ARG A 61 4.63 4.19 12.78
C ARG A 61 3.48 5.19 12.77
N ILE A 62 3.09 5.72 13.94
CA ILE A 62 2.06 6.75 14.03
C ILE A 62 2.47 7.98 13.19
N GLN A 63 3.68 8.47 13.36
CA GLN A 63 4.17 9.62 12.60
C GLN A 63 4.20 9.33 11.10
N GLU A 64 4.63 8.14 10.72
CA GLU A 64 4.67 7.72 9.32
C GLU A 64 3.27 7.71 8.70
N VAL A 65 2.30 7.08 9.38
CA VAL A 65 0.92 6.99 8.87
C VAL A 65 0.28 8.37 8.80
N GLU A 66 0.47 9.20 9.83
CA GLU A 66 -0.05 10.58 9.83
C GLU A 66 0.52 11.38 8.68
N GLY A 67 1.83 11.24 8.42
CA GLY A 67 2.48 11.91 7.30
C GLY A 67 1.94 11.46 5.95
N LYS A 68 1.71 10.17 5.79
CA LYS A 68 1.16 9.62 4.55
C LYS A 68 -0.27 10.12 4.30
N LEU A 69 -1.11 10.11 5.33
CA LEU A 69 -2.47 10.61 5.22
C LEU A 69 -2.51 12.10 4.91
N SER A 70 -1.66 12.90 5.54
CA SER A 70 -1.64 14.35 5.31
C SER A 70 -1.13 14.72 3.91
N ASN A 71 -0.30 13.87 3.32
CA ASN A 71 0.27 14.10 1.99
C ASN A 71 -0.45 13.30 0.89
N ALA A 72 -1.57 12.68 1.20
CA ALA A 72 -2.28 11.84 0.24
C ALA A 72 -3.22 12.66 -0.63
N GLN A 73 -3.24 12.29 -1.91
CA GLN A 73 -4.33 12.67 -2.81
C GLN A 73 -5.25 11.45 -2.88
N ILE A 74 -6.41 11.55 -2.25
CA ILE A 74 -7.34 10.43 -2.14
C ILE A 74 -8.20 10.38 -3.39
N ILE A 75 -8.20 9.21 -4.05
CA ILE A 75 -8.91 9.00 -5.32
C ILE A 75 -9.91 7.88 -5.14
N ASP A 76 -11.17 8.14 -5.49
CA ASP A 76 -12.21 7.12 -5.52
C ASP A 76 -12.29 6.55 -6.94
N PRO A 77 -11.89 5.28 -7.15
CA PRO A 77 -11.92 4.69 -8.49
C PRO A 77 -13.31 4.70 -9.11
N LYS A 78 -14.35 4.59 -8.30
CA LYS A 78 -15.74 4.56 -8.80
C LYS A 78 -16.18 5.87 -9.42
N LEU A 79 -15.50 6.97 -9.09
CA LEU A 79 -15.81 8.30 -9.60
C LEU A 79 -14.94 8.71 -10.79
N LEU A 80 -13.98 7.85 -11.18
CA LEU A 80 -13.11 8.16 -12.30
C LEU A 80 -13.81 7.94 -13.64
N ASP A 81 -13.62 8.88 -14.54
CA ASP A 81 -14.06 8.78 -15.92
C ASP A 81 -12.84 8.99 -16.81
N ALA A 82 -12.22 7.88 -17.23
CA ALA A 82 -11.00 7.90 -18.02
C ALA A 82 -11.24 7.41 -19.45
N ASP A 83 -12.49 7.28 -19.87
CA ASP A 83 -12.89 6.84 -21.22
C ASP A 83 -12.25 5.50 -21.61
N GLY A 84 -12.13 4.57 -20.66
CA GLY A 84 -11.53 3.26 -20.89
C GLY A 84 -10.02 3.22 -20.85
N ARG A 85 -9.39 4.36 -20.57
CA ARG A 85 -7.95 4.47 -20.42
C ARG A 85 -7.52 3.95 -19.06
N CYS A 86 -6.41 3.22 -19.02
CA CYS A 86 -5.85 2.74 -17.78
C CYS A 86 -5.11 3.88 -17.07
N VAL A 87 -5.59 4.26 -15.88
CA VAL A 87 -4.94 5.27 -15.02
C VAL A 87 -4.92 4.73 -13.60
N PHE A 88 -4.39 5.53 -12.66
CA PHE A 88 -4.38 5.16 -11.25
C PHE A 88 -5.80 4.77 -10.78
N GLY A 89 -5.89 3.69 -10.02
CA GLY A 89 -7.17 3.17 -9.50
C GLY A 89 -7.86 2.16 -10.40
N ALA A 90 -7.39 2.02 -11.65
CA ALA A 90 -8.00 1.08 -12.59
C ALA A 90 -7.81 -0.37 -12.16
N THR A 91 -8.85 -1.19 -12.37
CA THR A 91 -8.78 -2.64 -12.27
C THR A 91 -8.59 -3.17 -13.68
N VAL A 92 -7.45 -3.80 -13.95
CA VAL A 92 -7.03 -4.19 -15.28
C VAL A 92 -6.89 -5.70 -15.36
N GLU A 93 -7.57 -6.29 -16.35
CA GLU A 93 -7.42 -7.70 -16.68
C GLU A 93 -6.41 -7.80 -17.82
N ILE A 94 -5.35 -8.58 -17.63
CA ILE A 94 -4.27 -8.71 -18.62
C ILE A 94 -3.97 -10.18 -18.89
N GLU A 95 -3.51 -10.45 -20.12
CA GLU A 95 -3.13 -11.79 -20.56
C GLU A 95 -1.66 -11.81 -20.95
N ASP A 96 -0.89 -12.72 -20.36
CA ASP A 96 0.51 -12.94 -20.72
C ASP A 96 0.54 -13.57 -22.14
N GLN A 97 1.20 -12.91 -23.06
CA GLN A 97 1.23 -13.35 -24.45
C GLN A 97 2.06 -14.63 -24.66
N ASP A 98 2.96 -14.95 -23.72
CA ASP A 98 3.77 -16.17 -23.80
C ASP A 98 3.05 -17.37 -23.21
N SER A 99 2.48 -17.21 -22.00
CA SER A 99 1.86 -18.32 -21.27
C SER A 99 0.37 -18.45 -21.48
N GLY A 100 -0.29 -17.37 -21.89
CA GLY A 100 -1.75 -17.32 -22.00
C GLY A 100 -2.46 -17.13 -20.66
N ASP A 101 -1.71 -16.98 -19.58
CA ASP A 101 -2.30 -16.78 -18.24
C ASP A 101 -2.97 -15.41 -18.15
N VAL A 102 -4.14 -15.37 -17.53
CA VAL A 102 -4.90 -14.14 -17.32
C VAL A 102 -4.87 -13.80 -15.84
N VAL A 103 -4.53 -12.56 -15.53
CA VAL A 103 -4.54 -12.05 -14.15
C VAL A 103 -5.24 -10.69 -14.12
N THR A 104 -5.78 -10.36 -12.96
CA THR A 104 -6.45 -9.08 -12.72
C THR A 104 -5.74 -8.35 -11.61
N TYR A 105 -5.34 -7.10 -11.89
CA TYR A 105 -4.69 -6.23 -10.92
C TYR A 105 -5.43 -4.90 -10.82
N GLN A 106 -5.45 -4.34 -9.60
CA GLN A 106 -5.85 -2.95 -9.40
C GLN A 106 -4.60 -2.11 -9.18
N ILE A 107 -4.48 -0.99 -9.88
CA ILE A 107 -3.35 -0.07 -9.70
C ILE A 107 -3.66 0.83 -8.52
N VAL A 108 -2.82 0.73 -7.48
CA VAL A 108 -3.02 1.41 -6.20
C VAL A 108 -1.75 2.16 -5.79
N GLY A 109 -1.82 2.89 -4.68
CA GLY A 109 -0.64 3.55 -4.12
C GLY A 109 0.36 2.54 -3.57
N GLU A 110 1.63 2.96 -3.45
CA GLU A 110 2.70 2.09 -2.94
C GLU A 110 2.37 1.50 -1.57
N ASP A 111 1.70 2.29 -0.72
CA ASP A 111 1.39 1.87 0.64
C ASP A 111 0.24 0.86 0.72
N GLU A 112 -0.53 0.73 -0.34
CA GLU A 112 -1.64 -0.21 -0.45
C GLU A 112 -1.26 -1.48 -1.19
N ALA A 113 -0.10 -1.49 -1.86
CA ALA A 113 0.27 -2.57 -2.78
C ALA A 113 0.40 -3.89 -2.06
N ASP A 114 -0.21 -4.92 -2.65
CA ASP A 114 -0.13 -6.30 -2.19
C ASP A 114 -0.43 -7.19 -3.38
N ILE A 115 0.61 -7.69 -4.01
CA ILE A 115 0.49 -8.47 -5.25
C ILE A 115 -0.34 -9.73 -5.04
N LYS A 116 -0.30 -10.30 -3.85
CA LYS A 116 -1.08 -11.51 -3.52
C LYS A 116 -2.58 -11.23 -3.52
N SER A 117 -2.96 -9.98 -3.21
CA SER A 117 -4.35 -9.56 -3.22
C SER A 117 -4.75 -8.86 -4.53
N GLY A 118 -3.88 -8.90 -5.53
CA GLY A 118 -4.14 -8.24 -6.81
C GLY A 118 -3.98 -6.73 -6.78
N LYS A 119 -3.25 -6.19 -5.79
CA LYS A 119 -3.01 -4.76 -5.64
C LYS A 119 -1.61 -4.43 -6.15
N LEU A 120 -1.54 -3.75 -7.27
CA LEU A 120 -0.29 -3.44 -7.97
C LEU A 120 0.12 -2.01 -7.69
N SER A 121 1.36 -1.81 -7.21
CA SER A 121 1.87 -0.47 -6.96
C SER A 121 1.93 0.35 -8.24
N VAL A 122 1.46 1.59 -8.18
CA VAL A 122 1.54 2.54 -9.30
C VAL A 122 2.98 2.80 -9.74
N ALA A 123 3.95 2.61 -8.85
CA ALA A 123 5.36 2.80 -9.14
C ALA A 123 6.02 1.56 -9.75
N SER A 124 5.33 0.42 -9.77
CA SER A 124 5.90 -0.82 -10.30
C SER A 124 6.10 -0.74 -11.82
N PRO A 125 7.08 -1.48 -12.36
CA PRO A 125 7.29 -1.54 -13.82
C PRO A 125 6.04 -1.98 -14.57
N MET A 126 5.29 -2.93 -14.04
CA MET A 126 4.05 -3.42 -14.64
C MET A 126 3.01 -2.29 -14.74
N ALA A 127 2.77 -1.57 -13.63
CA ALA A 127 1.81 -0.47 -13.63
C ALA A 127 2.20 0.63 -14.61
N ARG A 128 3.48 0.97 -14.65
CA ARG A 128 3.99 2.00 -15.57
C ARG A 128 3.77 1.61 -17.02
N ALA A 129 3.88 0.31 -17.34
CA ALA A 129 3.65 -0.17 -18.70
C ALA A 129 2.17 -0.14 -19.06
N LEU A 130 1.28 -0.31 -18.08
CA LEU A 130 -0.17 -0.33 -18.31
C LEU A 130 -0.80 1.06 -18.38
N ILE A 131 -0.31 1.99 -17.58
CA ILE A 131 -0.89 3.33 -17.48
C ILE A 131 -0.84 4.05 -18.84
N GLY A 132 -1.97 4.61 -19.22
CA GLY A 132 -2.11 5.32 -20.49
C GLY A 132 -2.62 4.46 -21.64
N LYS A 133 -2.76 3.16 -21.43
CA LYS A 133 -3.20 2.23 -22.45
C LYS A 133 -4.69 1.89 -22.32
N TYR A 134 -5.23 1.31 -23.37
CA TYR A 134 -6.65 0.93 -23.47
C TYR A 134 -6.77 -0.58 -23.64
N ALA A 135 -7.96 -1.11 -23.44
CA ALA A 135 -8.26 -2.50 -23.76
C ALA A 135 -7.91 -2.78 -25.22
N GLY A 136 -7.27 -3.91 -25.48
CA GLY A 136 -6.77 -4.29 -26.79
C GLY A 136 -5.33 -3.91 -27.04
N ASP A 137 -4.75 -3.01 -26.24
CA ASP A 137 -3.36 -2.61 -26.39
C ASP A 137 -2.42 -3.67 -25.78
N ILE A 138 -1.20 -3.69 -26.28
CA ILE A 138 -0.13 -4.55 -25.77
C ILE A 138 0.80 -3.70 -24.89
N ALA A 139 1.03 -4.13 -23.67
CA ALA A 139 1.97 -3.52 -22.75
C ALA A 139 3.25 -4.34 -22.69
N GLN A 140 4.40 -3.69 -22.80
CA GLN A 140 5.71 -4.34 -22.67
C GLN A 140 6.30 -4.03 -21.32
N VAL A 141 6.70 -5.07 -20.58
CA VAL A 141 7.28 -4.96 -19.24
C VAL A 141 8.68 -5.53 -19.26
N GLN A 142 9.64 -4.75 -18.80
CA GLN A 142 11.02 -5.22 -18.59
C GLN A 142 11.04 -6.07 -17.30
N ALA A 143 11.39 -7.34 -17.46
CA ALA A 143 11.52 -8.28 -16.36
C ALA A 143 12.97 -8.81 -16.31
N PRO A 144 13.42 -9.38 -15.18
CA PRO A 144 14.79 -9.93 -15.10
C PRO A 144 15.13 -10.94 -16.17
N GLY A 145 14.14 -11.70 -16.65
CA GLY A 145 14.32 -12.69 -17.72
C GLY A 145 14.15 -12.15 -19.15
N GLY A 146 13.94 -10.84 -19.31
CA GLY A 146 13.74 -10.21 -20.62
C GLY A 146 12.42 -9.43 -20.67
N ILE A 147 12.01 -9.04 -21.87
CA ILE A 147 10.78 -8.29 -22.08
C ILE A 147 9.60 -9.26 -22.11
N ARG A 148 8.57 -8.96 -21.34
CA ARG A 148 7.30 -9.67 -21.36
C ARG A 148 6.22 -8.79 -21.95
N GLU A 149 5.35 -9.39 -22.74
CA GLU A 149 4.24 -8.68 -23.35
C GLU A 149 2.91 -9.17 -22.79
N TYR A 150 2.03 -8.21 -22.50
CA TYR A 150 0.68 -8.49 -21.96
C TYR A 150 -0.35 -7.74 -22.80
N GLU A 151 -1.42 -8.42 -23.16
CA GLU A 151 -2.55 -7.76 -23.78
C GLU A 151 -3.52 -7.30 -22.71
N ILE A 152 -3.98 -6.06 -22.80
CA ILE A 152 -5.00 -5.54 -21.90
C ILE A 152 -6.35 -6.04 -22.39
N ILE A 153 -7.00 -6.89 -21.60
CA ILE A 153 -8.30 -7.49 -21.94
C ILE A 153 -9.42 -6.54 -21.58
N ASP A 154 -9.33 -5.94 -20.40
CA ASP A 154 -10.40 -5.07 -19.89
C ASP A 154 -9.83 -4.06 -18.88
N VAL A 155 -10.46 -2.88 -18.81
CA VAL A 155 -10.11 -1.81 -17.87
C VAL A 155 -11.40 -1.39 -17.17
N ARG A 156 -11.45 -1.56 -15.85
CA ARG A 156 -12.63 -1.26 -15.03
C ARG A 156 -12.27 -0.30 -13.91
N TYR A 157 -13.28 0.43 -13.46
CA TYR A 157 -13.16 1.32 -12.29
C TYR A 157 -14.25 0.93 -11.29
N GLU A 158 -13.85 0.11 -10.30
CA GLU A 158 -14.76 -0.46 -9.30
C GLU A 158 -14.62 0.19 -7.93
#